data_c54da2fbe7d3db5ac152540523adb566
#
_entry.id   c54da2fbe7d3db5ac152540523adb566
#
_cell.length_a   1.000
_cell.length_b   1.000
_cell.length_c   1.000
_cell.angle_alpha   90.00
_cell.angle_beta   90.00
_cell.angle_gamma   90.00
#
_symmetry.space_group_name_H-M   'P 1'
#
loop_
_entity.id
_entity.type
_entity.pdbx_description
1 polymer ?
#
loop_
_entity_poly.entity_id
_entity_poly.type
_entity_poly.pdbx_seq_one_letter_code
_entity_poly.pdbx_strand_id
1 'polypeptide(L)'
;MSLQNYRATERHFWRSIAQDVITVSDRAECYLTPLPVPVFNYIYLQAGADNNEFSLAQQPFTPHHKPHCLVAEKSAAEALHPQIMAAGYEADGETSAMYLSVEEWQPSSVLPAGCEIREVNDQLSLWAEPLEAAFPAGEDDEEAPDFSIVSDYISYHQRAMANGTELHHAVLRCQ
;
A
#
# COMPACT_ATOMS: atom_id res chain seq x y z
N MET A 1 -18.11 7.41 9.92
CA MET A 1 -16.70 7.54 9.54
C MET A 1 -16.64 8.33 8.24
N SER A 2 -15.67 9.22 8.06
CA SER A 2 -15.58 10.05 6.86
C SER A 2 -14.43 9.56 5.96
N LEU A 3 -14.45 9.95 4.68
CA LEU A 3 -13.31 9.73 3.77
C LEU A 3 -11.99 10.26 4.37
N GLN A 4 -12.06 11.28 5.21
CA GLN A 4 -10.92 11.83 5.92
C GLN A 4 -10.29 10.83 6.89
N ASN A 5 -11.09 10.02 7.59
CA ASN A 5 -10.55 8.98 8.49
C ASN A 5 -9.87 7.86 7.70
N TYR A 6 -10.45 7.45 6.57
CA TYR A 6 -9.82 6.50 5.66
C TYR A 6 -8.45 7.02 5.20
N ARG A 7 -8.39 8.26 4.70
CA ARG A 7 -7.13 8.89 4.28
C ARG A 7 -6.09 8.93 5.41
N ALA A 8 -6.52 9.25 6.63
CA ALA A 8 -5.63 9.30 7.79
C ALA A 8 -5.03 7.91 8.10
N THR A 9 -5.83 6.84 7.96
CA THR A 9 -5.38 5.46 8.16
C THR A 9 -4.39 5.05 7.07
N GLU A 10 -4.69 5.31 5.80
CA GLU A 10 -3.78 5.05 4.67
C GLU A 10 -2.45 5.79 4.84
N ARG A 11 -2.49 7.09 5.15
CA ARG A 11 -1.28 7.88 5.40
C ARG A 11 -0.47 7.33 6.56
N HIS A 12 -1.11 6.91 7.64
CA HIS A 12 -0.43 6.33 8.80
C HIS A 12 0.30 5.05 8.42
N PHE A 13 -0.39 4.14 7.74
CA PHE A 13 0.20 2.88 7.28
C PHE A 13 1.39 3.12 6.37
N TRP A 14 1.21 3.88 5.29
CA TRP A 14 2.28 4.10 4.31
C TRP A 14 3.48 4.84 4.91
N ARG A 15 3.24 5.84 5.76
CA ARG A 15 4.31 6.53 6.49
C ARG A 15 5.10 5.61 7.42
N SER A 16 4.49 4.55 7.92
CA SER A 16 5.17 3.62 8.83
C SER A 16 6.12 2.67 8.09
N ILE A 17 5.82 2.31 6.84
CA ILE A 17 6.61 1.36 6.06
C ILE A 17 7.51 2.03 5.00
N ALA A 18 7.19 3.21 4.53
CA ALA A 18 8.00 3.94 3.57
C ALA A 18 9.38 4.31 4.18
N GLN A 19 10.41 4.28 3.33
CA GLN A 19 11.73 4.79 3.69
C GLN A 19 11.72 6.32 3.68
N ASP A 20 11.16 6.89 2.60
CA ASP A 20 11.04 8.33 2.43
C ASP A 20 9.59 8.70 2.14
N VAL A 21 9.12 9.75 2.81
CA VAL A 21 7.82 10.35 2.58
C VAL A 21 8.01 11.80 2.19
N ILE A 22 7.57 12.16 1.00
CA ILE A 22 7.70 13.52 0.48
C ILE A 22 6.32 14.15 0.38
N THR A 23 6.04 15.09 1.26
CA THR A 23 4.83 15.89 1.22
C THR A 23 5.04 17.07 0.28
N VAL A 24 4.42 17.04 -0.88
CA VAL A 24 4.44 18.12 -1.86
C VAL A 24 3.48 19.23 -1.44
N SER A 25 2.30 18.86 -0.98
CA SER A 25 1.26 19.72 -0.46
C SER A 25 0.29 18.95 0.44
N ASP A 26 -0.76 19.60 0.92
CA ASP A 26 -1.86 18.91 1.63
C ASP A 26 -2.62 17.93 0.73
N ARG A 27 -2.46 18.04 -0.61
CA ARG A 27 -3.18 17.24 -1.61
C ARG A 27 -2.30 16.29 -2.39
N ALA A 28 -0.98 16.36 -2.24
CA ALA A 28 -0.05 15.51 -2.97
C ALA A 28 1.07 15.01 -2.06
N GLU A 29 1.24 13.71 -1.99
CA GLU A 29 2.23 13.05 -1.17
C GLU A 29 2.84 11.85 -1.92
N CYS A 30 4.13 11.59 -1.71
CA CYS A 30 4.84 10.49 -2.32
C CYS A 30 5.38 9.56 -1.24
N TYR A 31 5.31 8.26 -1.51
CA TYR A 31 5.82 7.22 -0.64
C TYR A 31 6.85 6.40 -1.41
N LEU A 32 8.06 6.34 -0.88
CA LEU A 32 9.18 5.64 -1.51
C LEU A 32 9.66 4.55 -0.57
N THR A 33 9.78 3.34 -1.11
CA THR A 33 10.44 2.22 -0.45
C THR A 33 11.65 1.79 -1.29
N PRO A 34 12.62 1.05 -0.76
CA PRO A 34 13.67 0.46 -1.59
C PRO A 34 13.17 -0.62 -2.55
N LEU A 35 11.95 -1.14 -2.35
CA LEU A 35 11.39 -2.20 -3.19
C LEU A 35 11.26 -1.76 -4.65
N PRO A 36 11.68 -2.58 -5.62
CA PRO A 36 11.57 -2.29 -7.04
C PRO A 36 10.17 -2.62 -7.61
N VAL A 37 9.14 -2.53 -6.80
CA VAL A 37 7.76 -2.87 -7.14
C VAL A 37 6.90 -1.61 -7.12
N PRO A 38 6.15 -1.32 -8.20
CA PRO A 38 5.37 -0.09 -8.32
C PRO A 38 4.41 0.15 -7.15
N VAL A 39 3.70 -0.90 -6.70
CA VAL A 39 2.68 -0.80 -5.65
C VAL A 39 3.21 -0.42 -4.26
N PHE A 40 4.53 -0.46 -4.05
CA PHE A 40 5.16 0.02 -2.82
C PHE A 40 5.78 1.41 -2.96
N ASN A 41 5.71 1.99 -4.15
CA ASN A 41 6.21 3.32 -4.44
C ASN A 41 5.11 4.07 -5.17
N TYR A 42 4.50 5.06 -4.54
CA TYR A 42 3.42 5.72 -5.23
C TYR A 42 3.27 7.21 -4.92
N ILE A 43 2.63 7.89 -5.86
CA ILE A 43 2.12 9.23 -5.73
C ILE A 43 0.66 9.14 -5.30
N TYR A 44 0.30 9.86 -4.26
CA TYR A 44 -1.10 9.99 -3.84
C TYR A 44 -1.59 11.41 -4.11
N LEU A 45 -2.66 11.54 -4.92
CA LEU A 45 -3.30 12.80 -5.24
C LEU A 45 -4.72 12.84 -4.69
N GLN A 46 -5.00 13.84 -3.88
CA GLN A 46 -6.35 14.10 -3.36
C GLN A 46 -7.14 15.01 -4.30
N ALA A 47 -8.44 15.07 -4.08
CA ALA A 47 -9.33 16.01 -4.76
C ALA A 47 -8.80 17.43 -4.72
N GLY A 48 -8.80 18.11 -5.86
CA GLY A 48 -8.30 19.47 -6.01
C GLY A 48 -6.79 19.60 -6.18
N ALA A 49 -6.03 18.51 -6.27
CA ALA A 49 -4.65 18.54 -6.70
C ALA A 49 -4.53 19.14 -8.11
N ASP A 50 -3.51 19.95 -8.34
CA ASP A 50 -3.28 20.63 -9.61
C ASP A 50 -2.08 20.03 -10.39
N ASN A 51 -1.90 20.53 -11.63
CA ASN A 51 -0.82 20.05 -12.49
C ASN A 51 0.59 20.35 -11.93
N ASN A 52 0.76 21.40 -11.18
CA ASN A 52 2.04 21.73 -10.56
C ASN A 52 2.36 20.74 -9.44
N GLU A 53 1.38 20.41 -8.61
CA GLU A 53 1.49 19.42 -7.54
C GLU A 53 1.79 18.02 -8.12
N PHE A 54 1.10 17.63 -9.19
CA PHE A 54 1.38 16.39 -9.90
C PHE A 54 2.80 16.35 -10.46
N SER A 55 3.24 17.42 -11.14
CA SER A 55 4.59 17.51 -11.71
C SER A 55 5.68 17.44 -10.64
N LEU A 56 5.48 18.10 -9.50
CA LEU A 56 6.40 18.03 -8.37
C LEU A 56 6.44 16.65 -7.74
N ALA A 57 5.29 15.98 -7.65
CA ALA A 57 5.20 14.64 -7.09
C ALA A 57 5.91 13.55 -7.93
N GLN A 58 6.10 13.77 -9.21
CA GLN A 58 6.85 12.86 -10.09
C GLN A 58 8.37 12.96 -9.91
N GLN A 59 8.89 14.10 -9.45
CA GLN A 59 10.32 14.37 -9.39
C GLN A 59 11.11 13.34 -8.55
N PRO A 60 10.63 12.87 -7.39
CA PRO A 60 11.36 11.89 -6.57
C PRO A 60 11.64 10.56 -7.26
N PHE A 61 10.83 10.19 -8.25
CA PHE A 61 10.95 8.90 -8.97
C PHE A 61 11.83 9.00 -10.22
N THR A 62 12.04 10.20 -10.74
CA THR A 62 12.76 10.44 -12.00
C THR A 62 14.25 10.05 -11.95
N PRO A 63 15.05 10.36 -10.90
CA PRO A 63 16.51 10.15 -10.91
C PRO A 63 16.93 8.70 -11.09
N HIS A 64 16.06 7.76 -10.72
CA HIS A 64 16.38 6.33 -10.71
C HIS A 64 15.45 5.52 -11.60
N HIS A 65 14.59 6.17 -12.40
CA HIS A 65 13.52 5.51 -13.17
C HIS A 65 12.73 4.52 -12.29
N LYS A 66 12.48 4.92 -11.04
CA LYS A 66 11.90 4.03 -10.03
C LYS A 66 10.47 3.68 -10.40
N PRO A 67 10.15 2.37 -10.52
CA PRO A 67 8.79 1.94 -10.78
C PRO A 67 7.84 2.45 -9.69
N HIS A 68 6.73 3.07 -10.08
CA HIS A 68 5.76 3.62 -9.13
C HIS A 68 4.36 3.66 -9.73
N CYS A 69 3.37 3.68 -8.86
CA CYS A 69 1.96 3.86 -9.20
C CYS A 69 1.51 5.27 -8.90
N LEU A 70 0.48 5.71 -9.60
CA LEU A 70 -0.29 6.90 -9.28
C LEU A 70 -1.64 6.48 -8.70
N VAL A 71 -1.90 6.85 -7.45
CA VAL A 71 -3.20 6.71 -6.80
C VAL A 71 -3.83 8.08 -6.71
N ALA A 72 -4.89 8.32 -7.46
CA ALA A 72 -5.58 9.60 -7.49
C ALA A 72 -7.04 9.43 -7.09
N GLU A 73 -7.54 10.35 -6.26
CA GLU A 73 -8.98 10.43 -6.06
C GLU A 73 -9.68 10.75 -7.36
N LYS A 74 -10.87 10.20 -7.55
CA LYS A 74 -11.60 10.26 -8.82
C LYS A 74 -11.63 11.67 -9.43
N SER A 75 -11.96 12.69 -8.65
CA SER A 75 -12.02 14.07 -9.13
C SER A 75 -10.64 14.66 -9.51
N ALA A 76 -9.57 14.23 -8.86
CA ALA A 76 -8.21 14.60 -9.24
C ALA A 76 -7.78 13.87 -10.52
N ALA A 77 -8.08 12.57 -10.63
CA ALA A 77 -7.82 11.80 -11.82
C ALA A 77 -8.54 12.36 -13.05
N GLU A 78 -9.82 12.73 -12.91
CA GLU A 78 -10.61 13.37 -13.98
C GLU A 78 -10.04 14.74 -14.39
N ALA A 79 -9.69 15.57 -13.41
CA ALA A 79 -9.17 16.93 -13.67
C ALA A 79 -7.78 16.91 -14.33
N LEU A 80 -6.93 15.95 -13.97
CA LEU A 80 -5.55 15.82 -14.43
C LEU A 80 -5.38 14.77 -15.53
N HIS A 81 -6.47 14.19 -16.04
CA HIS A 81 -6.42 13.08 -17.00
C HIS A 81 -5.46 13.33 -18.19
N PRO A 82 -5.52 14.50 -18.89
CA PRO A 82 -4.60 14.75 -20.01
C PRO A 82 -3.13 14.76 -19.60
N GLN A 83 -2.81 15.27 -18.42
CA GLN A 83 -1.45 15.34 -17.89
C GLN A 83 -0.94 13.98 -17.45
N ILE A 84 -1.80 13.19 -16.81
CA ILE A 84 -1.51 11.82 -16.39
C ILE A 84 -1.19 10.96 -17.60
N MET A 85 -2.02 11.02 -18.64
CA MET A 85 -1.79 10.29 -19.89
C MET A 85 -0.53 10.77 -20.63
N ALA A 86 -0.28 12.06 -20.67
CA ALA A 86 0.92 12.63 -21.28
C ALA A 86 2.22 12.23 -20.54
N ALA A 87 2.14 11.95 -19.24
CA ALA A 87 3.24 11.45 -18.42
C ALA A 87 3.47 9.92 -18.58
N GLY A 88 2.65 9.22 -19.38
CA GLY A 88 2.81 7.81 -19.70
C GLY A 88 2.16 6.84 -18.70
N TYR A 89 1.29 7.32 -17.82
CA TYR A 89 0.54 6.41 -16.96
C TYR A 89 -0.61 5.76 -17.72
N GLU A 90 -0.84 4.51 -17.43
CA GLU A 90 -1.98 3.74 -17.90
C GLU A 90 -2.93 3.45 -16.73
N ALA A 91 -4.24 3.42 -17.01
CA ALA A 91 -5.24 3.11 -16.00
C ALA A 91 -5.23 1.60 -15.73
N ASP A 92 -4.94 1.23 -14.49
CA ASP A 92 -4.94 -0.17 -14.03
C ASP A 92 -6.30 -0.57 -13.42
N GLY A 93 -7.02 0.36 -12.84
CA GLY A 93 -8.35 0.11 -12.28
C GLY A 93 -8.83 1.18 -11.32
N GLU A 94 -10.00 0.91 -10.73
CA GLU A 94 -10.61 1.73 -9.68
C GLU A 94 -10.76 0.91 -8.40
N THR A 95 -10.36 1.49 -7.28
CA THR A 95 -10.54 0.89 -5.95
C THR A 95 -11.57 1.68 -5.17
N SER A 96 -12.55 1.00 -4.61
CA SER A 96 -13.54 1.61 -3.72
C SER A 96 -13.09 1.49 -2.27
N ALA A 97 -12.96 2.62 -1.59
CA ALA A 97 -12.78 2.62 -0.15
C ALA A 97 -14.09 2.20 0.53
N MET A 98 -14.04 1.15 1.33
CA MET A 98 -15.17 0.66 2.12
C MET A 98 -14.88 0.85 3.61
N TYR A 99 -15.89 1.20 4.36
CA TYR A 99 -15.80 1.28 5.81
C TYR A 99 -17.07 0.75 6.48
N LEU A 100 -16.90 0.26 7.69
CA LEU A 100 -17.99 -0.13 8.57
C LEU A 100 -17.82 0.57 9.90
N SER A 101 -18.91 1.11 10.47
CA SER A 101 -18.87 1.61 11.83
C SER A 101 -18.67 0.45 12.81
N VAL A 102 -17.76 0.61 13.76
CA VAL A 102 -17.54 -0.41 14.81
C VAL A 102 -18.81 -0.66 15.62
N GLU A 103 -19.66 0.35 15.77
CA GLU A 103 -20.96 0.23 16.45
C GLU A 103 -21.98 -0.61 15.65
N GLU A 104 -21.86 -0.61 14.33
CA GLU A 104 -22.71 -1.39 13.42
C GLU A 104 -22.10 -2.76 13.10
N TRP A 105 -20.82 -2.96 13.44
CA TRP A 105 -20.14 -4.21 13.17
C TRP A 105 -20.60 -5.30 14.14
N GLN A 106 -21.15 -6.35 13.56
CA GLN A 106 -21.45 -7.57 14.30
C GLN A 106 -20.41 -8.62 13.92
N PRO A 107 -19.55 -9.04 14.86
CA PRO A 107 -18.59 -10.08 14.56
C PRO A 107 -19.31 -11.36 14.14
N SER A 108 -18.91 -11.93 13.02
CA SER A 108 -19.28 -13.30 12.72
C SER A 108 -18.64 -14.17 13.80
N SER A 109 -19.45 -14.71 14.68
CA SER A 109 -18.98 -15.37 15.89
C SER A 109 -18.41 -16.78 15.67
N VAL A 110 -18.40 -17.24 14.43
CA VAL A 110 -18.05 -18.65 14.16
C VAL A 110 -16.97 -18.71 13.09
N LEU A 111 -15.76 -19.00 13.53
CA LEU A 111 -14.74 -19.50 12.62
C LEU A 111 -15.15 -20.87 12.08
N PRO A 112 -14.80 -21.24 10.86
CA PRO A 112 -14.97 -22.60 10.36
C PRO A 112 -14.40 -23.63 11.35
N ALA A 113 -15.02 -24.79 11.44
CA ALA A 113 -14.56 -25.84 12.34
C ALA A 113 -13.08 -26.19 12.03
N GLY A 114 -12.27 -26.24 13.06
CA GLY A 114 -10.83 -26.51 12.93
C GLY A 114 -9.98 -25.31 12.54
N CYS A 115 -10.58 -24.11 12.41
CA CYS A 115 -9.83 -22.87 12.12
C CYS A 115 -9.64 -22.02 13.38
N GLU A 116 -8.48 -21.39 13.50
CA GLU A 116 -8.15 -20.45 14.56
C GLU A 116 -7.46 -19.21 13.98
N ILE A 117 -7.68 -18.04 14.61
CA ILE A 117 -6.89 -16.83 14.33
C ILE A 117 -5.79 -16.75 15.38
N ARG A 118 -4.56 -16.62 14.92
CA ARG A 118 -3.39 -16.47 15.78
C ARG A 118 -2.67 -15.17 15.47
N GLU A 119 -2.43 -14.37 16.50
CA GLU A 119 -1.56 -13.21 16.40
C GLU A 119 -0.09 -13.66 16.33
N VAL A 120 0.69 -13.05 15.41
CA VAL A 120 2.06 -13.48 15.07
C VAL A 120 3.06 -12.32 15.04
N ASN A 121 2.83 -11.27 15.80
CA ASN A 121 3.69 -10.08 15.85
C ASN A 121 5.15 -10.39 16.23
N ASP A 122 5.37 -11.42 17.04
CA ASP A 122 6.67 -11.91 17.47
C ASP A 122 7.28 -12.96 16.51
N GLN A 123 6.50 -13.40 15.54
CA GLN A 123 6.86 -14.46 14.57
C GLN A 123 6.39 -14.09 13.16
N LEU A 124 6.81 -12.94 12.64
CA LEU A 124 6.38 -12.43 11.33
C LEU A 124 6.68 -13.39 10.16
N SER A 125 7.61 -14.33 10.33
CA SER A 125 7.82 -15.40 9.34
C SER A 125 6.57 -16.24 9.09
N LEU A 126 5.72 -16.45 10.12
CA LEU A 126 4.45 -17.15 9.95
C LEU A 126 3.42 -16.37 9.16
N TRP A 127 3.53 -15.03 9.17
CA TRP A 127 2.71 -14.14 8.35
C TRP A 127 3.23 -14.08 6.90
N ALA A 128 4.53 -14.28 6.69
CA ALA A 128 5.16 -14.34 5.38
C ALA A 128 4.77 -15.58 4.57
N GLU A 129 4.67 -16.73 5.23
CA GLU A 129 4.36 -18.01 4.58
C GLU A 129 3.20 -17.96 3.57
N PRO A 130 1.99 -17.45 3.94
CA PRO A 130 0.88 -17.36 2.99
C PRO A 130 1.13 -16.31 1.88
N LEU A 131 1.93 -15.29 2.13
CA LEU A 131 2.29 -14.30 1.10
C LEU A 131 3.21 -14.93 0.06
N GLU A 132 4.23 -15.67 0.49
CA GLU A 132 5.13 -16.40 -0.41
C GLU A 132 4.38 -17.46 -1.22
N ALA A 133 3.41 -18.13 -0.60
CA ALA A 133 2.58 -19.12 -1.29
C ALA A 133 1.58 -18.50 -2.28
N ALA A 134 1.09 -17.28 -1.98
CA ALA A 134 0.14 -16.56 -2.84
C ALA A 134 0.80 -15.92 -4.06
N PHE A 135 2.10 -15.61 -3.96
CA PHE A 135 2.89 -15.00 -5.04
C PHE A 135 4.07 -15.90 -5.39
N PRO A 136 3.82 -17.14 -5.88
CA PRO A 136 4.91 -18.02 -6.29
C PRO A 136 5.67 -17.36 -7.45
N ALA A 137 6.98 -17.45 -7.43
CA ALA A 137 7.79 -17.12 -8.61
C ALA A 137 7.29 -17.99 -9.76
N GLY A 138 6.81 -17.38 -10.82
CA GLY A 138 6.38 -18.11 -12.02
C GLY A 138 7.58 -18.85 -12.61
N GLU A 139 7.43 -20.14 -12.87
CA GLU A 139 8.50 -20.96 -13.49
C GLU A 139 8.82 -20.48 -14.91
N ASP A 140 7.94 -19.68 -15.54
CA ASP A 140 8.04 -19.23 -16.94
C ASP A 140 7.95 -17.70 -17.13
N ASP A 141 7.82 -16.91 -16.06
CA ASP A 141 7.71 -15.45 -16.14
C ASP A 141 9.06 -14.80 -15.76
N GLU A 142 9.77 -14.29 -16.74
CA GLU A 142 10.99 -13.48 -16.51
C GLU A 142 10.72 -12.22 -15.66
N GLU A 143 9.42 -11.87 -15.46
CA GLU A 143 8.93 -10.76 -14.63
C GLU A 143 8.39 -11.21 -13.26
N ALA A 144 8.51 -12.50 -12.90
CA ALA A 144 8.04 -12.97 -11.60
C ALA A 144 8.76 -12.21 -10.47
N PRO A 145 8.03 -11.70 -9.48
CA PRO A 145 8.67 -10.99 -8.38
C PRO A 145 9.66 -11.91 -7.64
N ASP A 146 10.86 -11.41 -7.45
CA ASP A 146 11.87 -12.08 -6.63
C ASP A 146 11.32 -12.24 -5.20
N PHE A 147 11.44 -13.42 -4.61
CA PHE A 147 11.03 -13.70 -3.22
C PHE A 147 11.71 -12.80 -2.19
N SER A 148 12.79 -12.14 -2.53
CA SER A 148 13.40 -11.09 -1.71
C SER A 148 12.39 -9.99 -1.33
N ILE A 149 11.38 -9.72 -2.17
CA ILE A 149 10.35 -8.71 -1.94
C ILE A 149 9.54 -9.00 -0.67
N VAL A 150 9.14 -10.25 -0.43
CA VAL A 150 8.40 -10.63 0.79
C VAL A 150 9.28 -10.45 2.02
N SER A 151 10.53 -10.90 1.95
CA SER A 151 11.51 -10.72 3.03
C SER A 151 11.75 -9.24 3.34
N ASP A 152 11.93 -8.43 2.32
CA ASP A 152 12.11 -6.99 2.47
C ASP A 152 10.85 -6.33 3.05
N TYR A 153 9.66 -6.69 2.56
CA TYR A 153 8.40 -6.18 3.09
C TYR A 153 8.24 -6.49 4.58
N ILE A 154 8.55 -7.71 5.01
CA ILE A 154 8.55 -8.09 6.44
C ILE A 154 9.53 -7.25 7.23
N SER A 155 10.72 -7.00 6.69
CA SER A 155 11.74 -6.17 7.33
C SER A 155 11.25 -4.73 7.58
N TYR A 156 10.39 -4.19 6.69
CA TYR A 156 9.77 -2.88 6.92
C TYR A 156 8.76 -2.90 8.05
N HIS A 157 7.92 -3.95 8.13
CA HIS A 157 7.00 -4.10 9.25
C HIS A 157 7.74 -4.24 10.58
N GLN A 158 8.81 -5.04 10.62
CA GLN A 158 9.67 -5.17 11.80
C GLN A 158 10.26 -3.82 12.22
N ARG A 159 10.77 -3.04 11.27
CA ARG A 159 11.33 -1.72 11.52
C ARG A 159 10.26 -0.74 12.02
N ALA A 160 9.07 -0.74 11.42
CA ALA A 160 7.97 0.11 11.85
C ALA A 160 7.57 -0.19 13.30
N MET A 161 7.44 -1.47 13.65
CA MET A 161 7.13 -1.90 15.02
C MET A 161 8.26 -1.53 16.00
N ALA A 162 9.52 -1.71 15.62
CA ALA A 162 10.67 -1.31 16.41
C ALA A 162 10.72 0.21 16.66
N ASN A 163 10.19 1.00 15.74
CA ASN A 163 10.04 2.46 15.87
C ASN A 163 8.76 2.89 16.59
N GLY A 164 8.02 1.94 17.17
CA GLY A 164 6.83 2.21 17.99
C GLY A 164 5.53 2.34 17.20
N THR A 165 5.51 1.96 15.91
CA THR A 165 4.25 1.86 15.17
C THR A 165 3.48 0.65 15.65
N GLU A 166 2.23 0.85 16.04
CA GLU A 166 1.34 -0.24 16.45
C GLU A 166 0.81 -0.94 15.18
N LEU A 167 1.34 -2.12 14.91
CA LEU A 167 0.91 -3.00 13.83
C LEU A 167 0.54 -4.35 14.41
N HIS A 168 -0.56 -4.92 13.96
CA HIS A 168 -1.05 -6.23 14.35
C HIS A 168 -1.07 -7.17 13.15
N HIS A 169 -0.38 -8.29 13.29
CA HIS A 169 -0.31 -9.33 12.28
C HIS A 169 -0.97 -10.60 12.80
N ALA A 170 -1.87 -11.13 12.00
CA ALA A 170 -2.56 -12.36 12.35
C ALA A 170 -2.62 -13.31 11.16
N VAL A 171 -2.63 -14.60 11.43
CA VAL A 171 -2.83 -15.67 10.44
C VAL A 171 -4.06 -16.48 10.81
N LEU A 172 -4.83 -16.87 9.80
CA LEU A 172 -5.89 -17.86 9.93
C LEU A 172 -5.27 -19.24 9.65
N ARG A 173 -5.35 -20.15 10.60
CA ARG A 173 -4.93 -21.54 10.44
C ARG A 173 -6.15 -22.44 10.46
N CYS A 174 -6.22 -23.37 9.51
CA CYS A 174 -7.22 -24.41 9.43
C CYS A 174 -6.52 -25.78 9.42
N GLN A 175 -7.02 -26.72 10.24
CA GLN A 175 -6.52 -28.11 10.31
C GLN A 175 -7.23 -29.00 9.32
#